data_6cac8cbc796186953566f5efde0bb75a
#
_entry.id   6cac8cbc796186953566f5efde0bb75a
#
_cell.length_a   1.000
_cell.length_b   1.000
_cell.length_c   1.000
_cell.angle_alpha   90.00
_cell.angle_beta   90.00
_cell.angle_gamma   90.00
#
_symmetry.space_group_name_H-M   'P 1'
#
loop_
_entity.id
_entity.type
_entity.pdbx_description
1 polymer ?
#
loop_
_entity_poly.entity_id
_entity_poly.type
_entity_poly.pdbx_seq_one_letter_code
_entity_poly.pdbx_strand_id
1 'polypeptide(L)'
;MAEEELKSTESKNFIHAFIEEDIAEGGRFAGMTVHTRFPPEPNGYLHIGHCKALCIDFGTAEKFGGLCNLRMDDTNPTKEDVEYVEAIQEDIHWLGFDWGDRFYYASQYFDKMYECAEELIQKGLAYVCELTPEQMREYRGDLTTPARSPYRDRPMEESLDLFRRMKAGEFPNGAMTIRAKIDLASGNFNMRDPAIYRINHMPHHATGDK
;
A
#
# COMPACT_ATOMS: atom_id res chain seq x y z
N MET A 1 -13.90 -25.49 -50.24
CA MET A 1 -14.28 -25.77 -48.82
C MET A 1 -13.43 -24.82 -48.00
N ALA A 2 -14.05 -23.82 -47.41
CA ALA A 2 -13.36 -22.82 -46.59
C ALA A 2 -13.08 -23.42 -45.22
N GLU A 3 -11.82 -23.51 -44.85
CA GLU A 3 -11.42 -23.73 -43.45
C GLU A 3 -11.81 -22.46 -42.67
N GLU A 4 -12.86 -22.53 -41.90
CA GLU A 4 -13.16 -21.57 -40.85
C GLU A 4 -12.06 -21.71 -39.78
N GLU A 5 -11.14 -20.77 -39.73
CA GLU A 5 -10.26 -20.55 -38.58
C GLU A 5 -11.14 -20.33 -37.33
N LEU A 6 -11.25 -21.35 -36.49
CA LEU A 6 -11.72 -21.22 -35.14
C LEU A 6 -10.77 -20.22 -34.42
N LYS A 7 -11.12 -18.95 -34.44
CA LYS A 7 -10.55 -17.98 -33.48
C LYS A 7 -10.88 -18.47 -32.11
N SER A 8 -9.91 -19.04 -31.39
CA SER A 8 -10.02 -19.32 -29.98
C SER A 8 -10.27 -17.99 -29.30
N THR A 9 -11.49 -17.80 -28.80
CA THR A 9 -11.81 -16.71 -27.89
C THR A 9 -11.17 -17.03 -26.54
N GLU A 10 -9.87 -16.85 -26.42
CA GLU A 10 -9.24 -16.83 -25.11
C GLU A 10 -9.92 -15.73 -24.29
N SER A 11 -10.53 -16.12 -23.17
CA SER A 11 -11.11 -15.18 -22.22
C SER A 11 -10.01 -14.23 -21.76
N LYS A 12 -10.01 -13.02 -22.28
CA LYS A 12 -9.01 -12.01 -21.91
C LYS A 12 -9.29 -11.53 -20.49
N ASN A 13 -8.31 -11.66 -19.61
CA ASN A 13 -8.30 -10.99 -18.32
C ASN A 13 -8.33 -9.48 -18.55
N PHE A 14 -9.25 -8.75 -17.91
CA PHE A 14 -9.42 -7.31 -18.07
C PHE A 14 -8.14 -6.52 -17.73
N ILE A 15 -7.34 -7.00 -16.74
CA ILE A 15 -6.05 -6.39 -16.37
C ILE A 15 -5.10 -6.44 -17.57
N HIS A 16 -5.00 -7.61 -18.22
CA HIS A 16 -4.16 -7.79 -19.41
C HIS A 16 -4.65 -6.92 -20.57
N ALA A 17 -5.97 -6.77 -20.76
CA ALA A 17 -6.51 -5.93 -21.80
C ALA A 17 -6.13 -4.45 -21.61
N PHE A 18 -6.21 -3.93 -20.37
CA PHE A 18 -5.77 -2.57 -20.05
C PHE A 18 -4.27 -2.38 -20.24
N ILE A 19 -3.45 -3.36 -19.84
CA ILE A 19 -2.01 -3.30 -20.05
C ILE A 19 -1.68 -3.30 -21.54
N GLU A 20 -2.31 -4.18 -22.32
CA GLU A 20 -2.13 -4.25 -23.77
C GLU A 20 -2.44 -2.90 -24.44
N GLU A 21 -3.51 -2.23 -24.04
CA GLU A 21 -3.89 -0.89 -24.53
C GLU A 21 -2.87 0.18 -24.11
N ASP A 22 -2.47 0.19 -22.83
CA ASP A 22 -1.58 1.19 -22.28
C ASP A 22 -0.16 1.15 -22.84
N ILE A 23 0.38 -0.06 -23.13
CA ILE A 23 1.75 -0.24 -23.67
C ILE A 23 1.82 -0.26 -25.19
N ALA A 24 0.67 -0.33 -25.88
CA ALA A 24 0.61 -0.29 -27.35
C ALA A 24 1.23 0.99 -27.93
N GLU A 25 1.57 0.97 -29.21
CA GLU A 25 2.04 2.18 -29.90
C GLU A 25 0.99 3.30 -29.82
N GLY A 26 1.40 4.46 -29.28
CA GLY A 26 0.51 5.58 -29.00
C GLY A 26 -0.29 5.46 -27.68
N GLY A 27 -0.16 4.38 -26.95
CA GLY A 27 -0.73 4.21 -25.62
C GLY A 27 -0.03 5.08 -24.55
N ARG A 28 -0.68 5.23 -23.39
CA ARG A 28 -0.20 6.11 -22.30
C ARG A 28 1.18 5.73 -21.78
N PHE A 29 1.52 4.45 -21.82
CA PHE A 29 2.76 3.88 -21.32
C PHE A 29 3.54 3.13 -22.40
N ALA A 30 3.41 3.56 -23.67
CA ALA A 30 4.08 2.95 -24.80
C ALA A 30 5.59 2.78 -24.57
N GLY A 31 6.10 1.57 -24.75
CA GLY A 31 7.50 1.21 -24.58
C GLY A 31 7.96 1.04 -23.12
N MET A 32 7.08 1.18 -22.13
CA MET A 32 7.41 0.90 -20.72
C MET A 32 7.38 -0.60 -20.45
N THR A 33 8.31 -1.05 -19.61
CA THR A 33 8.32 -2.41 -19.07
C THR A 33 7.19 -2.58 -18.06
N VAL A 34 6.40 -3.62 -18.20
CA VAL A 34 5.37 -3.96 -17.19
C VAL A 34 6.05 -4.36 -15.90
N HIS A 35 5.65 -3.74 -14.80
CA HIS A 35 6.24 -3.97 -13.51
C HIS A 35 5.15 -4.16 -12.46
N THR A 36 5.08 -5.34 -11.89
CA THR A 36 4.12 -5.73 -10.86
C THR A 36 4.80 -5.88 -9.50
N ARG A 37 4.02 -6.10 -8.46
CA ARG A 37 4.52 -6.31 -7.10
C ARG A 37 3.57 -7.21 -6.32
N PHE A 38 4.11 -8.25 -5.71
CA PHE A 38 3.43 -9.03 -4.69
C PHE A 38 3.88 -8.52 -3.31
N PRO A 39 2.99 -7.90 -2.50
CA PRO A 39 3.33 -7.31 -1.20
C PRO A 39 2.71 -8.08 -0.04
N PRO A 40 3.17 -9.29 0.31
CA PRO A 40 2.60 -10.04 1.42
C PRO A 40 2.97 -9.38 2.76
N GLU A 41 2.04 -9.41 3.74
CA GLU A 41 2.33 -9.12 5.15
C GLU A 41 2.85 -10.42 5.80
N PRO A 42 4.07 -10.45 6.41
CA PRO A 42 4.66 -11.66 6.97
C PRO A 42 4.08 -11.99 8.36
N ASN A 43 2.76 -12.13 8.44
CA ASN A 43 1.99 -12.38 9.66
C ASN A 43 1.35 -13.77 9.70
N GLY A 44 1.66 -14.64 8.75
CA GLY A 44 1.14 -16.00 8.62
C GLY A 44 1.58 -16.67 7.32
N TYR A 45 1.27 -17.95 7.20
CA TYR A 45 1.51 -18.72 5.99
C TYR A 45 0.60 -18.33 4.83
N LEU A 46 1.08 -18.54 3.60
CA LEU A 46 0.26 -18.31 2.42
C LEU A 46 -0.92 -19.31 2.34
N HIS A 47 -1.99 -18.90 1.72
CA HIS A 47 -3.14 -19.73 1.43
C HIS A 47 -3.59 -19.56 -0.03
N ILE A 48 -4.56 -20.32 -0.48
CA ILE A 48 -5.03 -20.33 -1.89
C ILE A 48 -5.42 -18.95 -2.42
N GLY A 49 -5.85 -18.03 -1.55
CA GLY A 49 -6.11 -16.63 -1.95
C GLY A 49 -4.84 -15.90 -2.37
N HIS A 50 -3.72 -16.14 -1.68
CA HIS A 50 -2.42 -15.59 -2.05
C HIS A 50 -1.89 -16.22 -3.36
N CYS A 51 -2.10 -17.53 -3.58
CA CYS A 51 -1.73 -18.18 -4.83
C CYS A 51 -2.43 -17.51 -6.03
N LYS A 52 -3.70 -17.13 -5.88
CA LYS A 52 -4.42 -16.40 -6.91
C LYS A 52 -3.80 -15.03 -7.19
N ALA A 53 -3.39 -14.29 -6.16
CA ALA A 53 -2.70 -13.01 -6.31
C ALA A 53 -1.33 -13.19 -6.98
N LEU A 54 -0.55 -14.19 -6.57
CA LEU A 54 0.73 -14.55 -7.19
C LEU A 54 0.59 -14.83 -8.69
N CYS A 55 -0.42 -15.62 -9.10
CA CYS A 55 -0.70 -15.87 -10.51
C CYS A 55 -1.06 -14.59 -11.27
N ILE A 56 -1.69 -13.61 -10.62
CA ILE A 56 -1.97 -12.31 -11.25
C ILE A 56 -0.70 -11.49 -11.35
N ASP A 57 0.06 -11.34 -10.27
CA ASP A 57 1.20 -10.44 -10.20
C ASP A 57 2.39 -10.98 -11.02
N PHE A 58 2.87 -12.18 -10.70
CA PHE A 58 3.99 -12.82 -11.40
C PHE A 58 3.59 -13.24 -12.82
N GLY A 59 2.43 -13.87 -13.00
CA GLY A 59 1.97 -14.32 -14.32
C GLY A 59 1.71 -13.15 -15.27
N THR A 60 1.30 -11.98 -14.78
CA THR A 60 1.23 -10.77 -15.62
C THR A 60 2.63 -10.30 -16.03
N ALA A 61 3.59 -10.26 -15.12
CA ALA A 61 4.96 -9.92 -15.43
C ALA A 61 5.54 -10.88 -16.49
N GLU A 62 5.40 -12.18 -16.30
CA GLU A 62 5.85 -13.20 -17.25
C GLU A 62 5.23 -13.03 -18.64
N LYS A 63 3.90 -12.86 -18.70
CA LYS A 63 3.17 -12.69 -19.97
C LYS A 63 3.68 -11.51 -20.79
N PHE A 64 4.02 -10.41 -20.15
CA PHE A 64 4.48 -9.19 -20.83
C PHE A 64 6.01 -9.05 -20.89
N GLY A 65 6.78 -10.07 -20.50
CA GLY A 65 8.24 -9.99 -20.43
C GLY A 65 8.72 -8.91 -19.46
N GLY A 66 7.93 -8.66 -18.42
CA GLY A 66 8.15 -7.62 -17.43
C GLY A 66 8.85 -8.11 -16.15
N LEU A 67 8.70 -7.36 -15.08
CA LEU A 67 9.34 -7.61 -13.80
C LEU A 67 8.29 -7.71 -12.69
N CYS A 68 8.54 -8.56 -11.68
CA CYS A 68 7.74 -8.59 -10.46
C CYS A 68 8.65 -8.41 -9.24
N ASN A 69 8.28 -7.51 -8.33
CA ASN A 69 8.96 -7.35 -7.05
C ASN A 69 8.26 -8.18 -5.98
N LEU A 70 9.03 -8.89 -5.16
CA LEU A 70 8.56 -9.38 -3.87
C LEU A 70 8.90 -8.33 -2.82
N ARG A 71 7.88 -7.71 -2.20
CA ARG A 71 8.09 -6.72 -1.15
C ARG A 71 7.30 -7.09 0.10
N MET A 72 7.97 -7.55 1.13
CA MET A 72 7.33 -7.78 2.42
C MET A 72 6.74 -6.48 2.96
N ASP A 73 5.46 -6.50 3.31
CA ASP A 73 4.80 -5.39 4.01
C ASP A 73 4.98 -5.58 5.52
N ASP A 74 6.21 -5.34 5.97
CA ASP A 74 6.68 -5.51 7.33
C ASP A 74 6.57 -4.21 8.14
N THR A 75 5.45 -3.51 8.04
CA THR A 75 5.24 -2.22 8.72
C THR A 75 4.62 -2.35 10.11
N ASN A 76 4.18 -3.54 10.50
CA ASN A 76 3.54 -3.81 11.78
C ASN A 76 4.34 -4.79 12.66
N PRO A 77 5.25 -4.29 13.53
CA PRO A 77 6.16 -5.12 14.30
C PRO A 77 5.48 -6.08 15.31
N THR A 78 4.16 -5.95 15.51
CA THR A 78 3.43 -6.76 16.51
C THR A 78 3.05 -8.15 16.02
N LYS A 79 3.13 -8.43 14.72
CA LYS A 79 2.57 -9.63 14.09
C LYS A 79 3.52 -10.36 13.16
N GLU A 80 4.70 -9.81 12.95
CA GLU A 80 5.63 -10.26 11.93
C GLU A 80 6.66 -11.21 12.52
N ASP A 81 6.93 -12.31 11.82
CA ASP A 81 7.93 -13.30 12.19
C ASP A 81 8.81 -13.64 10.98
N VAL A 82 10.11 -13.86 11.26
CA VAL A 82 11.09 -14.30 10.25
C VAL A 82 10.70 -15.65 9.64
N GLU A 83 10.08 -16.53 10.41
CA GLU A 83 9.57 -17.81 9.92
C GLU A 83 8.59 -17.62 8.75
N TYR A 84 7.69 -16.65 8.85
CA TYR A 84 6.73 -16.39 7.75
C TYR A 84 7.40 -15.77 6.54
N VAL A 85 8.42 -14.95 6.72
CA VAL A 85 9.20 -14.40 5.61
C VAL A 85 9.86 -15.52 4.80
N GLU A 86 10.48 -16.49 5.48
CA GLU A 86 11.12 -17.64 4.83
C GLU A 86 10.08 -18.54 4.15
N ALA A 87 9.00 -18.89 4.85
CA ALA A 87 7.94 -19.74 4.30
C ALA A 87 7.27 -19.10 3.07
N ILE A 88 7.04 -17.79 3.06
CA ILE A 88 6.49 -17.08 1.90
C ILE A 88 7.41 -17.21 0.68
N GLN A 89 8.72 -17.07 0.86
CA GLN A 89 9.70 -17.21 -0.22
C GLN A 89 9.72 -18.65 -0.76
N GLU A 90 9.72 -19.65 0.13
CA GLU A 90 9.66 -21.06 -0.25
C GLU A 90 8.40 -21.39 -1.04
N ASP A 91 7.23 -20.94 -0.59
CA ASP A 91 5.94 -21.15 -1.24
C ASP A 91 5.89 -20.52 -2.65
N ILE A 92 6.45 -19.32 -2.82
CA ILE A 92 6.50 -18.64 -4.12
C ILE A 92 7.39 -19.43 -5.10
N HIS A 93 8.56 -19.89 -4.67
CA HIS A 93 9.44 -20.74 -5.49
C HIS A 93 8.80 -22.10 -5.79
N TRP A 94 8.12 -22.69 -4.81
CA TRP A 94 7.39 -23.95 -5.01
C TRP A 94 6.29 -23.82 -6.07
N LEU A 95 5.64 -22.67 -6.17
CA LEU A 95 4.67 -22.34 -7.21
C LEU A 95 5.30 -22.06 -8.58
N GLY A 96 6.63 -22.03 -8.67
CA GLY A 96 7.39 -21.81 -9.89
C GLY A 96 7.69 -20.36 -10.23
N PHE A 97 7.44 -19.43 -9.31
CA PHE A 97 7.74 -18.02 -9.51
C PHE A 97 9.08 -17.62 -8.91
N ASP A 98 9.72 -16.59 -9.48
CA ASP A 98 11.00 -16.04 -9.04
C ASP A 98 11.00 -14.51 -9.18
N TRP A 99 11.51 -13.82 -8.17
CA TRP A 99 11.67 -12.36 -8.16
C TRP A 99 13.11 -11.92 -8.49
N GLY A 100 14.06 -12.84 -8.61
CA GLY A 100 15.48 -12.55 -8.80
C GLY A 100 16.07 -11.75 -7.65
N ASP A 101 16.67 -10.60 -7.94
CA ASP A 101 17.26 -9.66 -6.98
C ASP A 101 16.25 -8.62 -6.44
N ARG A 102 14.97 -8.70 -6.82
CA ARG A 102 13.93 -7.72 -6.50
C ARG A 102 13.16 -8.09 -5.23
N PHE A 103 13.89 -8.36 -4.15
CA PHE A 103 13.35 -8.60 -2.82
C PHE A 103 13.53 -7.36 -1.95
N TYR A 104 12.45 -6.89 -1.33
CA TYR A 104 12.44 -5.65 -0.56
C TYR A 104 11.60 -5.81 0.72
N TYR A 105 11.91 -4.95 1.71
CA TYR A 105 11.10 -4.75 2.90
C TYR A 105 10.51 -3.33 2.89
N ALA A 106 9.25 -3.18 3.30
CA ALA A 106 8.63 -1.86 3.43
C ALA A 106 9.33 -1.01 4.49
N SER A 107 9.81 -1.64 5.58
CA SER A 107 10.56 -0.98 6.66
C SER A 107 11.85 -0.28 6.21
N GLN A 108 12.46 -0.72 5.11
CA GLN A 108 13.64 -0.05 4.53
C GLN A 108 13.36 1.38 4.08
N TYR A 109 12.09 1.73 3.90
CA TYR A 109 11.63 3.03 3.41
C TYR A 109 11.04 3.93 4.51
N PHE A 110 11.13 3.58 5.81
CA PHE A 110 10.56 4.37 6.89
C PHE A 110 11.01 5.83 6.90
N ASP A 111 12.31 6.08 6.74
CA ASP A 111 12.82 7.45 6.66
C ASP A 111 12.22 8.22 5.48
N LYS A 112 12.12 7.57 4.32
CA LYS A 112 11.49 8.17 3.13
C LYS A 112 9.99 8.39 3.29
N MET A 113 9.29 7.46 3.95
CA MET A 113 7.87 7.62 4.27
C MET A 113 7.65 8.81 5.21
N TYR A 114 8.54 9.00 6.20
CA TYR A 114 8.50 10.15 7.09
C TYR A 114 8.68 11.48 6.33
N GLU A 115 9.69 11.57 5.48
CA GLU A 115 9.93 12.74 4.62
C GLU A 115 8.71 13.06 3.73
N CYS A 116 8.12 12.05 3.11
CA CYS A 116 6.91 12.21 2.30
C CYS A 116 5.71 12.68 3.14
N ALA A 117 5.58 12.23 4.38
CA ALA A 117 4.52 12.70 5.28
C ALA A 117 4.73 14.19 5.66
N GLU A 118 5.97 14.62 5.95
CA GLU A 118 6.29 16.04 6.17
C GLU A 118 5.95 16.88 4.92
N GLU A 119 6.31 16.39 3.74
CA GLU A 119 5.99 17.06 2.47
C GLU A 119 4.48 17.24 2.26
N LEU A 120 3.68 16.22 2.57
CA LEU A 120 2.22 16.29 2.49
C LEU A 120 1.66 17.34 3.47
N ILE A 121 2.18 17.43 4.69
CA ILE A 121 1.79 18.45 5.66
C ILE A 121 2.15 19.84 5.14
N GLN A 122 3.36 20.03 4.63
CA GLN A 122 3.84 21.31 4.08
C GLN A 122 3.00 21.77 2.87
N LYS A 123 2.51 20.83 2.08
CA LYS A 123 1.58 21.10 0.95
C LYS A 123 0.14 21.35 1.40
N GLY A 124 -0.17 21.25 2.70
CA GLY A 124 -1.54 21.35 3.22
C GLY A 124 -2.43 20.16 2.86
N LEU A 125 -1.84 19.04 2.43
CA LEU A 125 -2.54 17.82 2.02
C LEU A 125 -2.61 16.75 3.13
N ALA A 126 -2.07 17.06 4.31
CA ALA A 126 -2.20 16.23 5.51
C ALA A 126 -2.27 17.12 6.77
N TYR A 127 -2.76 16.56 7.85
CA TYR A 127 -2.88 17.23 9.14
C TYR A 127 -2.77 16.25 10.31
N VAL A 128 -2.34 16.73 11.47
CA VAL A 128 -2.34 15.97 12.73
C VAL A 128 -3.74 15.97 13.33
N CYS A 129 -4.23 14.79 13.67
CA CYS A 129 -5.54 14.54 14.24
C CYS A 129 -5.38 13.86 15.62
N GLU A 130 -6.02 14.43 16.65
CA GLU A 130 -6.00 13.94 18.04
C GLU A 130 -7.26 13.15 18.41
N LEU A 131 -8.10 12.79 17.45
CA LEU A 131 -9.29 11.98 17.72
C LEU A 131 -8.88 10.56 18.14
N THR A 132 -9.51 10.07 19.21
CA THR A 132 -9.40 8.66 19.60
C THR A 132 -10.03 7.74 18.54
N PRO A 133 -9.73 6.43 18.54
CA PRO A 133 -10.36 5.50 17.60
C PRO A 133 -11.90 5.50 17.68
N GLU A 134 -12.48 5.71 18.89
CA GLU A 134 -13.92 5.83 19.10
C GLU A 134 -14.46 7.09 18.45
N GLN A 135 -13.85 8.23 18.74
CA GLN A 135 -14.21 9.50 18.12
C GLN A 135 -14.03 9.47 16.60
N MET A 136 -12.97 8.82 16.09
CA MET A 136 -12.78 8.67 14.65
C MET A 136 -13.92 7.90 13.97
N ARG A 137 -14.53 6.92 14.67
CA ARG A 137 -15.72 6.22 14.14
C ARG A 137 -16.94 7.16 14.07
N GLU A 138 -17.15 7.98 15.08
CA GLU A 138 -18.22 8.99 15.09
C GLU A 138 -18.02 10.04 13.99
N TYR A 139 -16.78 10.53 13.85
CA TYR A 139 -16.41 11.53 12.82
C TYR A 139 -16.18 10.91 11.42
N ARG A 140 -16.41 9.61 11.24
CA ARG A 140 -16.29 8.96 9.92
C ARG A 140 -17.48 9.26 9.02
N GLY A 141 -18.63 9.55 9.61
CA GLY A 141 -19.89 9.72 8.91
C GLY A 141 -20.46 8.40 8.40
N ASP A 142 -21.50 8.51 7.62
CA ASP A 142 -22.12 7.41 6.89
C ASP A 142 -22.05 7.64 5.37
N LEU A 143 -22.72 6.80 4.58
CA LEU A 143 -22.72 6.92 3.10
C LEU A 143 -23.31 8.24 2.61
N THR A 144 -24.21 8.84 3.38
CA THR A 144 -24.97 10.04 3.01
C THR A 144 -24.47 11.31 3.69
N THR A 145 -23.83 11.16 4.85
CA THR A 145 -23.41 12.27 5.72
C THR A 145 -21.90 12.27 5.90
N PRO A 146 -21.15 13.06 5.12
CA PRO A 146 -19.72 13.23 5.34
C PRO A 146 -19.45 13.85 6.72
N ALA A 147 -18.55 13.25 7.50
CA ALA A 147 -18.12 13.83 8.75
C ALA A 147 -16.72 14.43 8.63
N ARG A 148 -16.50 15.53 9.33
CA ARG A 148 -15.26 16.31 9.29
C ARG A 148 -14.59 16.35 10.64
N SER A 149 -13.31 15.99 10.72
CA SER A 149 -12.53 16.16 11.94
C SER A 149 -12.40 17.64 12.32
N PRO A 150 -12.54 18.00 13.61
CA PRO A 150 -12.29 19.37 14.08
C PRO A 150 -10.84 19.82 13.84
N TYR A 151 -9.90 18.90 13.69
CA TYR A 151 -8.48 19.17 13.47
C TYR A 151 -8.12 19.35 11.99
N ARG A 152 -9.08 19.18 11.06
CA ARG A 152 -8.80 19.20 9.60
C ARG A 152 -8.22 20.52 9.11
N ASP A 153 -8.55 21.61 9.77
CA ASP A 153 -8.09 22.96 9.40
C ASP A 153 -6.98 23.50 10.31
N ARG A 154 -6.35 22.59 11.09
CA ARG A 154 -5.17 22.94 11.89
C ARG A 154 -4.11 23.61 11.01
N PRO A 155 -3.48 24.71 11.46
CA PRO A 155 -2.39 25.36 10.74
C PRO A 155 -1.29 24.38 10.36
N MET A 156 -0.69 24.60 9.21
CA MET A 156 0.37 23.73 8.67
C MET A 156 1.58 23.67 9.63
N GLU A 157 2.00 24.80 10.15
CA GLU A 157 3.13 24.90 11.09
C GLU A 157 2.89 24.12 12.38
N GLU A 158 1.66 24.17 12.91
CA GLU A 158 1.27 23.40 14.11
C GLU A 158 1.26 21.90 13.82
N SER A 159 0.72 21.49 12.69
CA SER A 159 0.74 20.08 12.29
C SER A 159 2.16 19.56 12.08
N LEU A 160 3.05 20.37 11.52
CA LEU A 160 4.44 20.01 11.30
C LEU A 160 5.22 19.89 12.63
N ASP A 161 5.02 20.84 13.55
CA ASP A 161 5.62 20.78 14.90
C ASP A 161 5.17 19.52 15.64
N LEU A 162 3.86 19.28 15.70
CA LEU A 162 3.30 18.09 16.34
C LEU A 162 3.85 16.79 15.71
N PHE A 163 3.96 16.72 14.40
CA PHE A 163 4.49 15.52 13.72
C PHE A 163 5.95 15.25 14.09
N ARG A 164 6.77 16.29 14.18
CA ARG A 164 8.17 16.16 14.63
C ARG A 164 8.27 15.71 16.08
N ARG A 165 7.40 16.21 16.94
CA ARG A 165 7.31 15.79 18.33
C ARG A 165 6.75 14.36 18.49
N MET A 166 5.87 13.92 17.58
CA MET A 166 5.47 12.51 17.48
C MET A 166 6.69 11.62 17.22
N LYS A 167 7.56 11.99 16.26
CA LYS A 167 8.81 11.27 15.99
C LYS A 167 9.76 11.27 17.18
N ALA A 168 9.80 12.37 17.94
CA ALA A 168 10.62 12.49 19.16
C ALA A 168 10.10 11.62 20.33
N GLY A 169 8.94 10.96 20.18
CA GLY A 169 8.38 10.10 21.22
C GLY A 169 7.67 10.83 22.35
N GLU A 170 7.31 12.10 22.19
CA GLU A 170 6.69 12.91 23.25
C GLU A 170 5.26 12.47 23.59
N PHE A 171 4.59 11.73 22.74
CA PHE A 171 3.18 11.38 22.91
C PHE A 171 2.98 9.87 23.05
N PRO A 172 2.01 9.41 23.87
CA PRO A 172 1.73 7.97 24.01
C PRO A 172 1.09 7.39 22.74
N ASN A 173 1.12 6.05 22.62
CA ASN A 173 0.44 5.31 21.58
C ASN A 173 -1.04 5.73 21.46
N GLY A 174 -1.48 5.97 20.23
CA GLY A 174 -2.87 6.32 19.93
C GLY A 174 -3.26 7.78 20.23
N ALA A 175 -2.36 8.61 20.77
CA ALA A 175 -2.67 10.01 21.06
C ALA A 175 -2.91 10.83 19.79
N MET A 176 -2.17 10.55 18.73
CA MET A 176 -2.24 11.32 17.50
C MET A 176 -2.07 10.43 16.28
N THR A 177 -2.66 10.86 15.16
CA THR A 177 -2.46 10.28 13.84
C THR A 177 -2.28 11.37 12.80
N ILE A 178 -1.53 11.09 11.73
CA ILE A 178 -1.55 11.92 10.53
C ILE A 178 -2.65 11.42 9.61
N ARG A 179 -3.51 12.34 9.16
CA ARG A 179 -4.56 12.06 8.19
C ARG A 179 -4.34 12.82 6.90
N ALA A 180 -4.53 12.14 5.77
CA ALA A 180 -4.51 12.80 4.47
C ALA A 180 -5.78 13.66 4.33
N LYS A 181 -5.65 14.84 3.69
CA LYS A 181 -6.78 15.69 3.28
C LYS A 181 -7.24 15.27 1.89
N ILE A 182 -8.31 14.50 1.84
CA ILE A 182 -8.91 14.04 0.58
C ILE A 182 -10.39 14.50 0.52
N ASP A 183 -11.18 13.92 -0.34
CA ASP A 183 -12.59 14.24 -0.46
C ASP A 183 -13.44 13.55 0.61
N LEU A 184 -14.02 14.32 1.52
CA LEU A 184 -14.91 13.81 2.56
C LEU A 184 -16.24 13.28 2.00
N ALA A 185 -16.64 13.68 0.80
CA ALA A 185 -17.86 13.24 0.12
C ALA A 185 -17.65 12.01 -0.76
N SER A 186 -16.42 11.46 -0.84
CA SER A 186 -16.14 10.27 -1.63
C SER A 186 -17.07 9.11 -1.26
N GLY A 187 -17.60 8.41 -2.27
CA GLY A 187 -18.32 7.15 -2.05
C GLY A 187 -17.46 6.02 -1.47
N ASN A 188 -16.14 6.13 -1.62
CA ASN A 188 -15.17 5.21 -1.02
C ASN A 188 -14.70 5.75 0.33
N PHE A 189 -15.10 5.09 1.43
CA PHE A 189 -14.70 5.48 2.79
C PHE A 189 -13.18 5.56 3.00
N ASN A 190 -12.39 4.75 2.29
CA ASN A 190 -10.94 4.77 2.37
C ASN A 190 -10.32 6.06 1.81
N MET A 191 -11.09 6.84 1.07
CA MET A 191 -10.68 8.15 0.52
C MET A 191 -11.14 9.33 1.37
N ARG A 192 -11.83 9.09 2.50
CA ARG A 192 -12.32 10.13 3.40
C ARG A 192 -11.33 10.41 4.52
N ASP A 193 -10.31 11.21 4.24
CA ASP A 193 -9.25 11.57 5.17
C ASP A 193 -8.70 10.35 5.95
N PRO A 194 -8.10 9.36 5.29
CA PRO A 194 -7.57 8.18 5.95
C PRO A 194 -6.37 8.52 6.84
N ALA A 195 -6.18 7.74 7.91
CA ALA A 195 -4.95 7.78 8.68
C ALA A 195 -3.80 7.19 7.84
N ILE A 196 -2.72 7.94 7.68
CA ILE A 196 -1.52 7.55 6.91
C ILE A 196 -0.30 7.34 7.79
N TYR A 197 -0.32 7.86 9.04
CA TYR A 197 0.77 7.69 10.00
C TYR A 197 0.23 7.66 11.42
N ARG A 198 0.86 6.89 12.31
CA ARG A 198 0.48 6.80 13.73
C ARG A 198 1.69 6.54 14.61
N ILE A 199 1.57 6.86 15.90
CA ILE A 199 2.61 6.58 16.89
C ILE A 199 2.51 5.11 17.31
N ASN A 200 3.64 4.43 17.34
CA ASN A 200 3.81 3.11 17.92
C ASN A 200 5.16 3.05 18.64
N HIS A 201 5.15 2.97 19.97
CA HIS A 201 6.34 2.79 20.82
C HIS A 201 6.69 1.31 20.93
N MET A 202 7.03 0.68 19.82
CA MET A 202 7.44 -0.70 19.77
C MET A 202 8.66 -0.83 18.86
N PRO A 203 9.75 -1.45 19.34
CA PRO A 203 10.91 -1.69 18.50
C PRO A 203 10.52 -2.54 17.28
N HIS A 204 10.92 -2.12 16.12
CA HIS A 204 10.74 -2.88 14.88
C HIS A 204 11.89 -3.88 14.73
N HIS A 205 11.59 -5.13 14.36
CA HIS A 205 12.58 -6.22 14.28
C HIS A 205 13.76 -5.91 13.33
N ALA A 206 13.52 -5.14 12.25
CA ALA A 206 14.54 -4.82 11.25
C ALA A 206 15.17 -3.43 11.44
N THR A 207 14.46 -2.46 12.04
CA THR A 207 14.90 -1.05 12.11
C THR A 207 15.07 -0.50 13.53
N GLY A 208 14.77 -1.30 14.56
CA GLY A 208 14.85 -0.88 15.95
C GLY A 208 13.80 0.17 16.30
N ASP A 209 14.23 1.26 16.91
CA ASP A 209 13.33 2.33 17.43
C ASP A 209 12.94 3.39 16.37
N LYS A 210 12.97 3.04 15.10
CA LYS A 210 12.59 3.94 14.00
C LYS A 210 11.09 4.05 13.79
#